data_b0f9711ff7f85780ba5f8076bdc291c5
#
_entry.id   b0f9711ff7f85780ba5f8076bdc291c5
#
_cell.length_a   1.000
_cell.length_b   1.000
_cell.length_c   1.000
_cell.angle_alpha   90.00
_cell.angle_beta   90.00
_cell.angle_gamma   90.00
#
_symmetry.space_group_name_H-M   'P 1'
#
loop_
_entity.id
_entity.type
_entity.pdbx_description
1 polymer ?
#
loop_
_entity_poly.entity_id
_entity_poly.type
_entity_poly.pdbx_seq_one_letter_code
_entity_poly.pdbx_strand_id
1 'polypeptide(L)'
;MKIVIVGAGRVGYAIAEQLLTEGHDITVVESDPERAAYISSTLDVIVVEGRANVDQLRIANVADADLLIAATTSDETNLISCMVGRKLGATHTI
;
A
#
# COMPACT_ATOMS: atom_id res chain seq x y z
N MET A 1 4.25 7.66 11.17
CA MET A 1 3.81 8.15 9.85
C MET A 1 2.64 7.32 9.35
N LYS A 2 1.89 7.89 8.45
CA LYS A 2 0.83 7.19 7.75
C LYS A 2 1.39 6.70 6.39
N ILE A 3 1.42 5.39 6.19
CA ILE A 3 2.07 4.77 5.04
C ILE A 3 1.07 3.91 4.29
N VAL A 4 1.00 4.07 2.98
CA VAL A 4 0.23 3.21 2.09
C VAL A 4 1.21 2.35 1.29
N ILE A 5 0.99 1.03 1.32
CA ILE A 5 1.80 0.08 0.56
C ILE A 5 0.93 -0.55 -0.50
N VAL A 6 1.37 -0.49 -1.74
CA VAL A 6 0.72 -1.17 -2.86
C VAL A 6 1.44 -2.48 -3.10
N GLY A 7 0.75 -3.58 -2.84
CA GLY A 7 1.28 -4.93 -2.97
C GLY A 7 1.53 -5.59 -1.62
N ALA A 8 1.02 -6.81 -1.46
CA ALA A 8 1.19 -7.62 -0.25
C ALA A 8 1.84 -8.98 -0.56
N GLY A 9 2.66 -9.02 -1.59
CA GLY A 9 3.50 -10.18 -1.86
C GLY A 9 4.67 -10.22 -0.90
N ARG A 10 5.70 -10.97 -1.26
CA ARG A 10 6.84 -11.18 -0.36
C ARG A 10 7.47 -9.86 0.12
N VAL A 11 7.71 -8.94 -0.80
CA VAL A 11 8.38 -7.68 -0.46
C VAL A 11 7.45 -6.75 0.30
N GLY A 12 6.23 -6.55 -0.19
CA GLY A 12 5.26 -5.67 0.45
C GLY A 12 4.92 -6.12 1.86
N TYR A 13 4.75 -7.43 2.05
CA TYR A 13 4.49 -8.01 3.38
C TYR A 13 5.65 -7.73 4.34
N ALA A 14 6.89 -7.98 3.89
CA ALA A 14 8.07 -7.76 4.72
C ALA A 14 8.22 -6.29 5.12
N ILE A 15 7.95 -5.39 4.19
CA ILE A 15 8.00 -3.95 4.46
C ILE A 15 6.93 -3.57 5.49
N ALA A 16 5.69 -4.05 5.30
CA ALA A 16 4.59 -3.78 6.22
C ALA A 16 4.92 -4.27 7.63
N GLU A 17 5.42 -5.48 7.74
CA GLU A 17 5.78 -6.09 9.02
C GLU A 17 6.85 -5.25 9.74
N GLN A 18 7.89 -4.86 9.03
CA GLN A 18 8.98 -4.07 9.61
C GLN A 18 8.50 -2.68 10.06
N LEU A 19 7.70 -2.00 9.22
CA LEU A 19 7.24 -0.66 9.54
C LEU A 19 6.22 -0.65 10.68
N LEU A 20 5.44 -1.73 10.84
CA LEU A 20 4.56 -1.85 12.00
C LEU A 20 5.34 -1.91 13.30
N THR A 21 6.47 -2.60 13.33
CA THR A 21 7.30 -2.67 14.54
C THR A 21 7.88 -1.31 14.90
N GLU A 22 7.96 -0.41 13.94
CA GLU A 22 8.44 0.96 14.15
C GLU A 22 7.33 1.95 14.50
N GLY A 23 6.11 1.46 14.67
CA GLY A 23 5.00 2.27 15.16
C GLY A 23 4.25 3.08 14.10
N HIS A 24 4.39 2.73 12.84
CA HIS A 24 3.68 3.43 11.75
C HIS A 24 2.29 2.88 11.52
N ASP A 25 1.40 3.72 11.02
CA ASP A 25 0.06 3.32 10.58
C ASP A 25 0.13 2.85 9.13
N ILE A 26 -0.22 1.60 8.90
CA ILE A 26 -0.05 0.97 7.59
C ILE A 26 -1.41 0.64 6.96
N THR A 27 -1.59 1.04 5.72
CA THR A 27 -2.69 0.60 4.86
C THR A 27 -2.08 -0.08 3.65
N VAL A 28 -2.62 -1.25 3.29
CA VAL A 28 -2.11 -2.03 2.16
C VAL A 28 -3.19 -2.15 1.10
N VAL A 29 -2.83 -1.89 -0.15
CA VAL A 29 -3.70 -2.11 -1.30
C VAL A 29 -3.21 -3.36 -2.01
N GLU A 30 -4.04 -4.41 -2.09
CA GLU A 30 -3.67 -5.68 -2.70
C GLU A 30 -4.80 -6.20 -3.59
N SER A 31 -4.47 -6.58 -4.81
CA SER A 31 -5.47 -7.05 -5.78
C SER A 31 -5.79 -8.53 -5.66
N ASP A 32 -4.88 -9.35 -5.13
CA ASP A 32 -5.10 -10.78 -4.97
C ASP A 32 -5.87 -11.04 -3.66
N PRO A 33 -7.08 -11.65 -3.74
CA PRO A 33 -7.89 -11.88 -2.55
C PRO A 33 -7.21 -12.73 -1.48
N GLU A 34 -6.42 -13.73 -1.89
CA GLU A 34 -5.71 -14.59 -0.93
C GLU A 34 -4.63 -13.84 -0.17
N ARG A 35 -3.85 -13.02 -0.88
CA ARG A 35 -2.82 -12.21 -0.23
C ARG A 35 -3.43 -11.14 0.66
N ALA A 36 -4.52 -10.53 0.21
CA ALA A 36 -5.24 -9.54 1.01
C ALA A 36 -5.75 -10.17 2.31
N ALA A 37 -6.35 -11.36 2.24
CA ALA A 37 -6.83 -12.07 3.41
C ALA A 37 -5.69 -12.47 4.34
N TYR A 38 -4.58 -12.94 3.78
CA TYR A 38 -3.44 -13.37 4.57
C TYR A 38 -2.85 -12.23 5.40
N ILE A 39 -2.55 -11.11 4.75
CA ILE A 39 -1.96 -9.97 5.47
C ILE A 39 -2.94 -9.39 6.48
N SER A 40 -4.23 -9.35 6.15
CA SER A 40 -5.26 -8.87 7.06
C SER A 40 -5.35 -9.73 8.33
N SER A 41 -5.13 -11.04 8.20
CA SER A 41 -5.21 -11.95 9.34
C SER A 41 -3.94 -12.02 10.17
N THR A 42 -2.80 -11.62 9.63
CA THR A 42 -1.49 -11.80 10.28
C THR A 42 -0.86 -10.51 10.78
N LEU A 43 -1.23 -9.36 10.21
CA LEU A 43 -0.67 -8.07 10.62
C LEU A 43 -1.80 -7.09 10.98
N ASP A 44 -1.51 -6.18 11.89
CA ASP A 44 -2.44 -5.12 12.29
C ASP A 44 -2.38 -3.97 11.29
N VAL A 45 -2.89 -4.21 10.09
CA VAL A 45 -2.93 -3.24 9.01
C VAL A 45 -4.35 -3.12 8.47
N ILE A 46 -4.65 -1.97 7.85
CA ILE A 46 -5.88 -1.80 7.09
C ILE A 46 -5.60 -2.34 5.68
N VAL A 47 -6.50 -3.18 5.17
CA VAL A 47 -6.35 -3.74 3.83
C VAL A 47 -7.47 -3.26 2.93
N VAL A 48 -7.09 -2.74 1.78
CA VAL A 48 -8.01 -2.39 0.70
C VAL A 48 -7.79 -3.41 -0.41
N GLU A 49 -8.75 -4.31 -0.60
CA GLU A 49 -8.66 -5.32 -1.63
C GLU A 49 -9.09 -4.72 -2.96
N GLY A 50 -8.21 -4.77 -3.94
CA GLY A 50 -8.49 -4.26 -5.27
C GLY A 50 -7.23 -3.83 -6.00
N ARG A 51 -7.41 -3.41 -7.24
CA ARG A 51 -6.31 -2.91 -8.05
C ARG A 51 -5.87 -1.53 -7.58
N ALA A 52 -4.61 -1.20 -7.78
CA ALA A 52 -4.06 0.10 -7.42
C ALA A 52 -4.42 1.17 -8.47
N ASN A 53 -5.71 1.43 -8.61
CA ASN A 53 -6.23 2.50 -9.46
C ASN A 53 -6.60 3.72 -8.60
N VAL A 54 -7.05 4.78 -9.24
CA VAL A 54 -7.41 6.03 -8.56
C VAL A 54 -8.43 5.79 -7.45
N ASP A 55 -9.47 5.00 -7.73
CA ASP A 55 -10.53 4.77 -6.75
C ASP A 55 -10.03 4.04 -5.51
N GLN A 56 -9.23 2.97 -5.70
CA GLN A 56 -8.71 2.20 -4.59
C GLN A 56 -7.68 3.00 -3.78
N LEU A 57 -6.87 3.80 -4.44
CA LEU A 57 -5.91 4.66 -3.75
C LEU A 57 -6.61 5.74 -2.94
N ARG A 58 -7.74 6.25 -3.42
CA ARG A 58 -8.56 7.17 -2.64
C ARG A 58 -9.18 6.49 -1.43
N ILE A 59 -9.69 5.27 -1.59
CA ILE A 59 -10.23 4.49 -0.47
C ILE A 59 -9.15 4.23 0.58
N ALA A 60 -7.92 3.98 0.14
CA ALA A 60 -6.78 3.80 1.03
C ALA A 60 -6.32 5.11 1.69
N ASN A 61 -6.95 6.23 1.34
CA ASN A 61 -6.67 7.54 1.88
C ASN A 61 -5.23 8.02 1.59
N VAL A 62 -4.81 7.79 0.38
CA VAL A 62 -3.45 8.12 -0.07
C VAL A 62 -3.17 9.62 -0.02
N ALA A 63 -4.23 10.44 -0.11
CA ALA A 63 -4.09 11.90 -0.02
C ALA A 63 -3.48 12.36 1.30
N ASP A 64 -3.71 11.61 2.38
CA ASP A 64 -3.18 11.92 3.71
C ASP A 64 -1.93 11.12 4.06
N ALA A 65 -1.42 10.33 3.12
CA ALA A 65 -0.25 9.51 3.39
C ALA A 65 1.04 10.33 3.38
N ASP A 66 1.89 10.07 4.35
CA ASP A 66 3.25 10.62 4.36
C ASP A 66 4.12 9.93 3.33
N LEU A 67 3.85 8.66 3.07
CA LEU A 67 4.63 7.82 2.16
C LEU A 67 3.75 6.81 1.46
N LEU A 68 3.94 6.66 0.15
CA LEU A 68 3.36 5.58 -0.64
C LEU A 68 4.51 4.72 -1.15
N ILE A 69 4.46 3.43 -0.87
CA ILE A 69 5.46 2.46 -1.34
C ILE A 69 4.79 1.51 -2.32
N ALA A 70 5.29 1.45 -3.54
CA ALA A 70 4.80 0.52 -4.55
C ALA A 70 5.74 -0.69 -4.61
N ALA A 71 5.24 -1.86 -4.22
CA ALA A 71 6.03 -3.07 -4.03
C ALA A 71 5.38 -4.29 -4.69
N THR A 72 4.82 -4.12 -5.89
CA THR A 72 4.29 -5.22 -6.69
C THR A 72 5.36 -5.78 -7.63
N THR A 73 5.06 -6.91 -8.26
CA THR A 73 5.96 -7.48 -9.28
C THR A 73 5.80 -6.81 -10.64
N SER A 74 4.87 -5.89 -10.78
CA SER A 74 4.61 -5.16 -12.03
C SER A 74 5.23 -3.76 -11.97
N ASP A 75 6.24 -3.53 -12.80
CA ASP A 75 6.88 -2.21 -12.88
C ASP A 75 5.87 -1.15 -13.31
N GLU A 76 4.96 -1.49 -14.23
CA GLU A 76 3.91 -0.57 -14.67
C GLU A 76 2.99 -0.17 -13.53
N THR A 77 2.52 -1.15 -12.75
CA THR A 77 1.67 -0.89 -11.59
C THR A 77 2.39 0.00 -10.57
N ASN A 78 3.66 -0.28 -10.33
CA ASN A 78 4.45 0.49 -9.38
C ASN A 78 4.61 1.94 -9.84
N LEU A 79 4.93 2.14 -11.11
CA LEU A 79 5.08 3.48 -11.67
C LEU A 79 3.77 4.26 -11.62
N ILE A 80 2.68 3.65 -12.08
CA ILE A 80 1.36 4.31 -12.12
C ILE A 80 0.89 4.62 -10.70
N SER A 81 1.09 3.70 -9.76
CA SER A 81 0.70 3.91 -8.36
C SER A 81 1.42 5.12 -7.76
N CYS A 82 2.70 5.26 -8.02
CA CYS A 82 3.46 6.40 -7.54
C CYS A 82 3.00 7.71 -8.17
N MET A 83 2.77 7.71 -9.49
CA MET A 83 2.30 8.90 -10.19
C MET A 83 0.93 9.34 -9.70
N VAL A 84 -0.02 8.41 -9.62
CA VAL A 84 -1.38 8.70 -9.17
C VAL A 84 -1.37 9.09 -7.69
N GLY A 85 -0.64 8.37 -6.86
CA GLY A 85 -0.54 8.66 -5.44
C GLY A 85 -0.01 10.05 -5.17
N ARG A 86 1.01 10.45 -5.90
CA ARG A 86 1.57 11.80 -5.77
C ARG A 86 0.57 12.87 -6.19
N LYS A 87 -0.16 12.65 -7.28
CA LYS A 87 -1.22 13.55 -7.74
C LYS A 87 -2.35 13.66 -6.72
N LEU A 88 -2.68 12.58 -6.03
CA LEU A 88 -3.72 12.57 -5.01
C LEU A 88 -3.28 13.23 -3.69
N GLY A 89 -1.99 13.42 -3.48
CA GLY A 89 -1.50 14.15 -2.32
C GLY A 89 -0.50 13.45 -1.42
N ALA A 90 -0.05 12.25 -1.76
CA ALA A 90 1.00 11.58 -0.98
C ALA A 90 2.25 12.46 -0.95
N THR A 91 2.84 12.63 0.24
CA THR A 91 3.99 13.51 0.39
C THR A 91 5.22 12.95 -0.32
N HIS A 92 5.47 11.65 -0.16
CA HIS A 92 6.57 10.96 -0.82
C HIS A 92 6.10 9.66 -1.44
N THR A 93 6.74 9.23 -2.53
CA THR A 93 6.47 7.96 -3.20
C THR A 93 7.78 7.25 -3.52
N ILE A 94 7.74 5.92 -3.41
CA ILE A 94 8.88 5.05 -3.72
C ILE A 94 8.45 3.90 -4.62
#